data_7e7fa4f50d82082b5bfcfe8a3ddbfd51
#
_entry.id   7e7fa4f50d82082b5bfcfe8a3ddbfd51
#
_cell.length_a   1.000
_cell.length_b   1.000
_cell.length_c   1.000
_cell.angle_alpha   90.00
_cell.angle_beta   90.00
_cell.angle_gamma   90.00
#
_symmetry.space_group_name_H-M   'P 1'
#
loop_
_entity.id
_entity.type
_entity.pdbx_description
1 polymer ?
#
loop_
_entity_poly.entity_id
_entity_poly.type
_entity_poly.pdbx_seq_one_letter_code
_entity_poly.pdbx_strand_id
1 'polypeptide(L)'
;MVFMRVLLGIFMSGIYPGLALVISSWYRREEMQFRFAFLQSGELIVLATGGIVNFGLNQIDDHSRLKGWQYMYLVQGLVASLVGILTYWWMVDFPENAQRSFHFLNEEETNIAVARIEDDRNDVLPTELSLSEVLRQFRDVKVYGFSFMFFLQNLVSTALSYFLPIILQSGMGFSQNKSIILAAIPYYYAVLPVLISSRVGDRYGIRGPVIVFNCFCLIAGFGMLGFAEQVTARYVGVFLATGAYVSNWAALNGYQASNITGQWKRAVTAASVTACNGLGGVAGSFIVKQNEAPRYHTATAISIGSHILIIAIVALFSCFFFAANRRQKRGKSLLEGKDFRYTY
;
A
#
# COMPACT_ATOMS: atom_id res chain seq x y z
N MET A 1 4.80 19.72 19.76
CA MET A 1 4.07 18.64 19.04
C MET A 1 4.46 18.56 17.57
N VAL A 2 4.40 19.67 16.78
CA VAL A 2 4.71 19.64 15.33
C VAL A 2 6.14 19.12 15.05
N PHE A 3 7.14 19.67 15.75
CA PHE A 3 8.53 19.26 15.59
C PHE A 3 8.75 17.74 15.78
N MET A 4 8.17 17.14 16.81
CA MET A 4 8.26 15.70 17.07
C MET A 4 7.59 14.87 15.96
N ARG A 5 6.49 15.34 15.37
CA ARG A 5 5.82 14.69 14.23
C ARG A 5 6.65 14.77 12.96
N VAL A 6 7.34 15.88 12.73
CA VAL A 6 8.27 16.02 11.58
C VAL A 6 9.44 15.05 11.73
N LEU A 7 10.07 14.98 12.91
CA LEU A 7 11.14 14.00 13.18
C LEU A 7 10.65 12.57 12.98
N LEU A 8 9.50 12.22 13.53
CA LEU A 8 8.91 10.89 13.33
C LEU A 8 8.70 10.60 11.84
N GLY A 9 8.18 11.56 11.07
CA GLY A 9 7.99 11.41 9.63
C GLY A 9 9.30 11.17 8.87
N ILE A 10 10.37 11.88 9.23
CA ILE A 10 11.71 11.68 8.64
C ILE A 10 12.20 10.26 8.90
N PHE A 11 12.14 9.77 10.14
CA PHE A 11 12.58 8.42 10.47
C PHE A 11 11.70 7.32 9.82
N MET A 12 10.39 7.55 9.70
CA MET A 12 9.47 6.59 9.07
C MET A 12 9.54 6.59 7.55
N SER A 13 10.04 7.65 6.91
CA SER A 13 10.02 7.79 5.43
C SER A 13 10.77 6.69 4.68
N GLY A 14 11.81 6.12 5.30
CA GLY A 14 12.62 5.03 4.71
C GLY A 14 12.06 3.63 4.92
N ILE A 15 11.13 3.42 5.86
CA ILE A 15 10.67 2.07 6.25
C ILE A 15 9.96 1.39 5.10
N TYR A 16 8.95 2.03 4.52
CA TYR A 16 8.16 1.42 3.45
C TYR A 16 8.96 1.18 2.15
N PRO A 17 9.73 2.17 1.62
CA PRO A 17 10.60 1.91 0.48
C PRO A 17 11.65 0.83 0.75
N GLY A 18 12.21 0.80 1.97
CA GLY A 18 13.16 -0.23 2.39
C GLY A 18 12.54 -1.63 2.39
N LEU A 19 11.37 -1.80 3.00
CA LEU A 19 10.65 -3.08 2.97
C LEU A 19 10.27 -3.50 1.55
N ALA A 20 9.81 -2.57 0.72
CA ALA A 20 9.50 -2.85 -0.68
C ALA A 20 10.75 -3.30 -1.46
N LEU A 21 11.90 -2.68 -1.21
CA LEU A 21 13.17 -3.08 -1.80
C LEU A 21 13.59 -4.48 -1.34
N VAL A 22 13.55 -4.76 -0.04
CA VAL A 22 13.88 -6.09 0.51
C VAL A 22 12.96 -7.16 -0.07
N ILE A 23 11.63 -6.96 -0.07
CA ILE A 23 10.69 -7.90 -0.69
C ILE A 23 11.04 -8.11 -2.16
N SER A 24 11.34 -7.03 -2.87
CA SER A 24 11.68 -7.13 -4.30
C SER A 24 13.04 -7.79 -4.55
N SER A 25 13.95 -7.87 -3.60
CA SER A 25 15.24 -8.55 -3.75
C SER A 25 15.17 -10.05 -3.43
N TRP A 26 14.18 -10.50 -2.64
CA TRP A 26 14.03 -11.90 -2.24
C TRP A 26 13.05 -12.72 -3.08
N TYR A 27 12.10 -12.06 -3.76
CA TYR A 27 11.00 -12.76 -4.43
C TYR A 27 10.94 -12.47 -5.93
N ARG A 28 10.51 -13.47 -6.71
CA ARG A 28 10.26 -13.35 -8.15
C ARG A 28 9.08 -12.41 -8.43
N ARG A 29 9.02 -11.87 -9.65
CA ARG A 29 7.93 -10.98 -10.08
C ARG A 29 6.55 -11.59 -9.91
N GLU A 30 6.41 -12.90 -10.14
CA GLU A 30 5.15 -13.63 -10.03
C GLU A 30 4.65 -13.78 -8.60
N GLU A 31 5.51 -13.60 -7.60
CA GLU A 31 5.19 -13.76 -6.18
C GLU A 31 4.95 -12.43 -5.45
N MET A 32 5.19 -11.31 -6.12
CA MET A 32 5.27 -9.98 -5.50
C MET A 32 3.97 -9.53 -4.89
N GLN A 33 2.86 -9.65 -5.60
CA GLN A 33 1.58 -9.12 -5.15
C GLN A 33 1.13 -9.82 -3.86
N PHE A 34 1.32 -11.13 -3.77
CA PHE A 34 0.97 -11.88 -2.57
C PHE A 34 1.85 -11.50 -1.35
N ARG A 35 3.13 -11.21 -1.57
CA ARG A 35 4.04 -10.76 -0.50
C ARG A 35 3.68 -9.36 0.01
N PHE A 36 3.37 -8.45 -0.89
CA PHE A 36 2.83 -7.14 -0.51
C PHE A 36 1.46 -7.25 0.19
N ALA A 37 0.60 -8.18 -0.22
CA ALA A 37 -0.67 -8.44 0.45
C ALA A 37 -0.47 -8.95 1.88
N PHE A 38 0.54 -9.79 2.10
CA PHE A 38 0.87 -10.28 3.43
C PHE A 38 1.37 -9.15 4.34
N LEU A 39 2.28 -8.29 3.84
CA LEU A 39 2.73 -7.09 4.54
C LEU A 39 1.53 -6.19 4.90
N GLN A 40 0.66 -5.94 3.92
CA GLN A 40 -0.52 -5.09 4.10
C GLN A 40 -1.52 -5.69 5.09
N SER A 41 -1.67 -7.01 5.13
CA SER A 41 -2.53 -7.69 6.10
C SER A 41 -2.07 -7.46 7.53
N GLY A 42 -0.76 -7.47 7.78
CA GLY A 42 -0.18 -7.12 9.08
C GLY A 42 -0.51 -5.68 9.49
N GLU A 43 -0.37 -4.72 8.58
CA GLU A 43 -0.72 -3.32 8.80
C GLU A 43 -2.20 -3.15 9.18
N LEU A 44 -3.10 -3.85 8.49
CA LEU A 44 -4.54 -3.79 8.79
C LEU A 44 -4.89 -4.30 10.18
N ILE A 45 -4.30 -5.42 10.58
CA ILE A 45 -4.52 -6.00 11.90
C ILE A 45 -4.05 -5.01 12.98
N VAL A 46 -2.89 -4.40 12.79
CA VAL A 46 -2.35 -3.40 13.72
C VAL A 46 -3.23 -2.15 13.74
N LEU A 47 -3.71 -1.67 12.59
CA LEU A 47 -4.59 -0.51 12.50
C LEU A 47 -5.93 -0.75 13.20
N ALA A 48 -6.56 -1.90 12.97
CA ALA A 48 -7.81 -2.28 13.61
C ALA A 48 -7.67 -2.44 15.13
N THR A 49 -6.65 -3.19 15.56
CA THR A 49 -6.36 -3.44 16.98
C THR A 49 -5.96 -2.14 17.68
N GLY A 50 -5.13 -1.31 17.04
CA GLY A 50 -4.68 -0.03 17.55
C GLY A 50 -5.83 0.93 17.86
N GLY A 51 -6.85 0.97 17.02
CA GLY A 51 -8.08 1.76 17.26
C GLY A 51 -8.79 1.34 18.56
N ILE A 52 -8.96 0.03 18.77
CA ILE A 52 -9.61 -0.53 19.97
C ILE A 52 -8.77 -0.28 21.22
N VAL A 53 -7.45 -0.52 21.13
CA VAL A 53 -6.51 -0.29 22.25
C VAL A 53 -6.49 1.18 22.65
N ASN A 54 -6.40 2.10 21.69
CA ASN A 54 -6.41 3.53 21.93
C ASN A 54 -7.71 3.99 22.61
N PHE A 55 -8.84 3.43 22.20
CA PHE A 55 -10.12 3.69 22.86
C PHE A 55 -10.09 3.25 24.33
N GLY A 56 -9.62 2.02 24.62
CA GLY A 56 -9.49 1.51 26.00
C GLY A 56 -8.56 2.36 26.85
N LEU A 57 -7.39 2.75 26.33
CA LEU A 57 -6.42 3.58 27.04
C LEU A 57 -6.94 5.00 27.32
N ASN A 58 -7.77 5.54 26.43
CA ASN A 58 -8.35 6.86 26.65
C ASN A 58 -9.39 6.90 27.77
N GLN A 59 -9.95 5.75 28.17
CA GLN A 59 -10.89 5.66 29.31
C GLN A 59 -10.22 5.62 30.67
N ILE A 60 -8.89 5.52 30.74
CA ILE A 60 -8.13 5.49 32.02
C ILE A 60 -7.98 6.89 32.64
N ASP A 61 -8.45 7.94 31.97
CA ASP A 61 -8.23 9.36 32.35
C ASP A 61 -8.72 9.74 33.76
N ASP A 62 -9.71 9.04 34.30
CA ASP A 62 -10.34 9.41 35.57
C ASP A 62 -9.60 8.96 36.84
N HIS A 63 -8.54 8.13 36.72
CA HIS A 63 -7.94 7.45 37.88
C HIS A 63 -6.42 7.57 38.01
N SER A 64 -5.72 8.34 37.13
CA SER A 64 -4.26 8.33 37.09
C SER A 64 -3.62 9.71 36.93
N ARG A 65 -2.30 9.79 37.22
CA ARG A 65 -1.48 11.02 37.08
C ARG A 65 -1.29 11.50 35.63
N LEU A 66 -1.48 10.61 34.64
CA LEU A 66 -1.31 10.90 33.22
C LEU A 66 -2.67 10.94 32.52
N LYS A 67 -2.82 11.83 31.54
CA LYS A 67 -4.04 11.92 30.72
C LYS A 67 -4.09 10.75 29.72
N GLY A 68 -5.28 10.27 29.34
CA GLY A 68 -5.48 9.12 28.47
C GLY A 68 -4.68 9.19 27.16
N TRP A 69 -4.59 10.36 26.52
CA TRP A 69 -3.78 10.53 25.32
C TRP A 69 -2.26 10.34 25.56
N GLN A 70 -1.76 10.59 26.76
CA GLN A 70 -0.35 10.35 27.12
C GLN A 70 -0.07 8.85 27.23
N TYR A 71 -1.02 8.09 27.81
CA TYR A 71 -0.93 6.62 27.83
C TYR A 71 -0.91 6.03 26.42
N MET A 72 -1.73 6.56 25.49
CA MET A 72 -1.74 6.10 24.10
C MET A 72 -0.34 6.23 23.46
N TYR A 73 0.29 7.40 23.56
CA TYR A 73 1.64 7.61 23.01
C TYR A 73 2.71 6.78 23.72
N LEU A 74 2.62 6.63 25.05
CA LEU A 74 3.57 5.86 25.83
C LEU A 74 3.53 4.38 25.45
N VAL A 75 2.36 3.78 25.43
CA VAL A 75 2.17 2.35 25.10
C VAL A 75 2.60 2.10 23.65
N GLN A 76 2.16 2.92 22.70
CA GLN A 76 2.55 2.77 21.30
C GLN A 76 4.05 2.97 21.09
N GLY A 77 4.67 3.93 21.77
CA GLY A 77 6.11 4.16 21.73
C GLY A 77 6.91 2.98 22.28
N LEU A 78 6.47 2.40 23.42
CA LEU A 78 7.12 1.22 23.98
C LEU A 78 7.01 0.00 23.07
N VAL A 79 5.83 -0.26 22.51
CA VAL A 79 5.62 -1.36 21.55
C VAL A 79 6.47 -1.16 20.30
N ALA A 80 6.49 0.05 19.73
CA ALA A 80 7.30 0.37 18.56
C ALA A 80 8.81 0.19 18.84
N SER A 81 9.28 0.62 20.03
CA SER A 81 10.68 0.46 20.42
C SER A 81 11.05 -1.02 20.59
N LEU A 82 10.18 -1.82 21.22
CA LEU A 82 10.38 -3.26 21.37
C LEU A 82 10.45 -3.96 20.00
N VAL A 83 9.50 -3.66 19.11
CA VAL A 83 9.48 -4.21 17.75
C VAL A 83 10.73 -3.77 16.99
N GLY A 84 11.16 -2.51 17.12
CA GLY A 84 12.39 -2.01 16.49
C GLY A 84 13.65 -2.77 16.95
N ILE A 85 13.78 -3.05 18.25
CA ILE A 85 14.88 -3.84 18.81
C ILE A 85 14.84 -5.28 18.27
N LEU A 86 13.67 -5.90 18.26
CA LEU A 86 13.50 -7.26 17.74
C LEU A 86 13.81 -7.31 16.22
N THR A 87 13.38 -6.32 15.48
CA THR A 87 13.65 -6.22 14.03
C THR A 87 15.15 -6.11 13.77
N TYR A 88 15.90 -5.33 14.57
CA TYR A 88 17.34 -5.20 14.42
C TYR A 88 18.08 -6.55 14.52
N TRP A 89 17.61 -7.46 15.33
CA TRP A 89 18.22 -8.79 15.50
C TRP A 89 17.69 -9.85 14.54
N TRP A 90 16.42 -9.74 14.08
CA TRP A 90 15.78 -10.78 13.26
C TRP A 90 15.62 -10.39 11.79
N MET A 91 15.94 -9.15 11.42
CA MET A 91 15.83 -8.76 10.03
C MET A 91 16.91 -9.45 9.20
N VAL A 92 16.48 -10.14 8.15
CA VAL A 92 17.36 -10.78 7.18
C VAL A 92 17.86 -9.72 6.21
N ASP A 93 19.17 -9.71 5.94
CA ASP A 93 19.82 -8.83 4.97
C ASP A 93 19.48 -9.23 3.53
N PHE A 94 20.02 -8.53 2.55
CA PHE A 94 19.86 -8.88 1.13
C PHE A 94 20.39 -10.29 0.85
N PRO A 95 19.88 -10.98 -0.21
CA PRO A 95 20.26 -12.36 -0.52
C PRO A 95 21.76 -12.60 -0.55
N GLU A 96 22.55 -11.65 -1.08
CA GLU A 96 24.02 -11.71 -1.17
C GLU A 96 24.72 -11.77 0.20
N ASN A 97 24.11 -11.17 1.22
CA ASN A 97 24.64 -11.09 2.58
C ASN A 97 23.86 -11.98 3.57
N ALA A 98 22.96 -12.84 3.10
CA ALA A 98 22.06 -13.64 3.93
C ALA A 98 22.79 -14.53 4.95
N GLN A 99 24.01 -14.97 4.63
CA GLN A 99 24.87 -15.75 5.52
C GLN A 99 25.26 -15.00 6.80
N ARG A 100 25.31 -13.66 6.77
CA ARG A 100 25.65 -12.83 7.94
C ARG A 100 24.48 -12.66 8.91
N SER A 101 23.26 -12.91 8.45
CA SER A 101 22.04 -12.72 9.23
C SER A 101 21.62 -14.04 9.87
N PHE A 102 21.88 -14.20 11.16
CA PHE A 102 21.34 -15.25 12.04
C PHE A 102 21.42 -16.70 11.50
N HIS A 103 22.44 -17.05 10.72
CA HIS A 103 22.57 -18.36 10.03
C HIS A 103 21.30 -18.76 9.25
N PHE A 104 20.65 -17.77 8.61
CA PHE A 104 19.38 -17.98 7.92
C PHE A 104 19.51 -18.93 6.73
N LEU A 105 20.59 -18.80 5.95
CA LEU A 105 20.88 -19.65 4.79
C LEU A 105 22.33 -20.14 4.82
N ASN A 106 22.54 -21.36 4.33
CA ASN A 106 23.87 -21.87 4.01
C ASN A 106 24.39 -21.27 2.70
N GLU A 107 25.68 -21.46 2.40
CA GLU A 107 26.30 -20.90 1.20
C GLU A 107 25.65 -21.43 -0.10
N GLU A 108 25.33 -22.73 -0.15
CA GLU A 108 24.64 -23.34 -1.28
C GLU A 108 23.23 -22.77 -1.45
N GLU A 109 22.48 -22.61 -0.37
CA GLU A 109 21.13 -22.04 -0.39
C GLU A 109 21.15 -20.57 -0.81
N THR A 110 22.14 -19.80 -0.37
CA THR A 110 22.35 -18.42 -0.79
C THR A 110 22.61 -18.33 -2.29
N ASN A 111 23.48 -19.18 -2.83
CA ASN A 111 23.78 -19.22 -4.25
C ASN A 111 22.53 -19.59 -5.08
N ILE A 112 21.72 -20.55 -4.59
CA ILE A 112 20.45 -20.92 -5.23
C ILE A 112 19.46 -19.74 -5.20
N ALA A 113 19.35 -19.04 -4.06
CA ALA A 113 18.46 -17.89 -3.92
C ALA A 113 18.85 -16.75 -4.87
N VAL A 114 20.14 -16.40 -4.93
CA VAL A 114 20.67 -15.37 -5.85
C VAL A 114 20.44 -15.78 -7.30
N ALA A 115 20.81 -17.01 -7.68
CA ALA A 115 20.62 -17.50 -9.04
C ALA A 115 19.16 -17.50 -9.47
N ARG A 116 18.24 -17.86 -8.56
CA ARG A 116 16.80 -17.84 -8.82
C ARG A 116 16.28 -16.43 -9.16
N ILE A 117 16.79 -15.40 -8.49
CA ILE A 117 16.36 -14.03 -8.71
C ILE A 117 17.04 -13.45 -9.95
N GLU A 118 18.32 -13.78 -10.17
CA GLU A 118 19.07 -13.36 -11.37
C GLU A 118 18.42 -13.89 -12.64
N ASP A 119 18.00 -15.18 -12.65
CA ASP A 119 17.28 -15.79 -13.78
C ASP A 119 15.96 -15.08 -14.12
N ASP A 120 15.25 -14.55 -13.09
CA ASP A 120 13.99 -13.80 -13.30
C ASP A 120 14.22 -12.35 -13.73
N ARG A 121 15.33 -11.70 -13.29
CA ARG A 121 15.45 -10.24 -13.35
C ARG A 121 16.67 -9.71 -14.08
N ASN A 122 17.80 -10.41 -14.07
CA ASN A 122 19.10 -9.95 -14.57
C ASN A 122 19.54 -8.58 -13.99
N ASP A 123 19.20 -8.26 -12.73
CA ASP A 123 19.49 -6.98 -12.10
C ASP A 123 19.85 -7.07 -10.60
N VAL A 124 20.29 -8.24 -10.16
CA VAL A 124 20.63 -8.50 -8.73
C VAL A 124 21.98 -7.89 -8.35
N LEU A 125 22.93 -7.82 -9.30
CA LEU A 125 24.25 -7.28 -9.01
C LEU A 125 24.17 -5.77 -8.69
N PRO A 126 24.76 -5.34 -7.55
CA PRO A 126 24.78 -3.93 -7.19
C PRO A 126 25.55 -3.11 -8.21
N THR A 127 24.88 -2.14 -8.82
CA THR A 127 25.53 -1.14 -9.66
C THR A 127 25.99 0.05 -8.84
N GLU A 128 27.15 0.63 -9.19
CA GLU A 128 27.69 1.80 -8.50
C GLU A 128 26.67 2.97 -8.53
N LEU A 129 26.64 3.73 -7.44
CA LEU A 129 25.73 4.86 -7.30
C LEU A 129 26.16 5.99 -8.22
N SER A 130 25.39 6.23 -9.27
CA SER A 130 25.58 7.36 -10.18
C SER A 130 24.39 8.31 -10.10
N LEU A 131 24.64 9.54 -9.66
CA LEU A 131 23.61 10.58 -9.57
C LEU A 131 22.98 10.88 -10.94
N SER A 132 23.76 10.77 -12.02
CA SER A 132 23.28 10.95 -13.39
C SER A 132 22.27 9.89 -13.78
N GLU A 133 22.48 8.64 -13.38
CA GLU A 133 21.53 7.56 -13.63
C GLU A 133 20.24 7.73 -12.83
N VAL A 134 20.35 8.10 -11.55
CA VAL A 134 19.20 8.41 -10.70
C VAL A 134 18.35 9.51 -11.34
N LEU A 135 18.95 10.64 -11.76
CA LEU A 135 18.25 11.73 -12.40
C LEU A 135 17.64 11.34 -13.75
N ARG A 136 18.29 10.43 -14.49
CA ARG A 136 17.77 9.91 -15.75
C ARG A 136 16.46 9.15 -15.58
N GLN A 137 16.26 8.47 -14.42
CA GLN A 137 15.02 7.72 -14.16
C GLN A 137 13.80 8.62 -14.05
N PHE A 138 13.95 9.88 -13.65
CA PHE A 138 12.86 10.85 -13.65
C PHE A 138 12.34 11.25 -15.04
N ARG A 139 13.00 10.79 -16.12
CA ARG A 139 12.47 10.97 -17.50
C ARG A 139 11.48 9.87 -17.90
N ASP A 140 11.38 8.80 -17.13
CA ASP A 140 10.46 7.70 -17.45
C ASP A 140 9.03 8.03 -17.00
N VAL A 141 8.12 8.11 -17.97
CA VAL A 141 6.69 8.38 -17.75
C VAL A 141 6.04 7.36 -16.82
N LYS A 142 6.58 6.13 -16.76
CA LYS A 142 6.06 5.09 -15.86
C LYS A 142 6.17 5.49 -14.39
N VAL A 143 7.26 6.17 -14.00
CA VAL A 143 7.47 6.65 -12.63
C VAL A 143 6.34 7.60 -12.22
N TYR A 144 5.98 8.54 -13.08
CA TYR A 144 4.91 9.51 -12.81
C TYR A 144 3.53 8.85 -12.77
N GLY A 145 3.27 7.92 -13.69
CA GLY A 145 1.99 7.22 -13.73
C GLY A 145 1.76 6.37 -12.47
N PHE A 146 2.76 5.60 -12.04
CA PHE A 146 2.69 4.85 -10.78
C PHE A 146 2.55 5.81 -9.58
N SER A 147 3.36 6.85 -9.50
CA SER A 147 3.30 7.83 -8.41
C SER A 147 1.92 8.48 -8.31
N PHE A 148 1.31 8.82 -9.44
CA PHE A 148 -0.02 9.42 -9.46
C PHE A 148 -1.13 8.43 -9.06
N MET A 149 -1.04 7.17 -9.47
CA MET A 149 -1.98 6.14 -9.02
C MET A 149 -1.92 5.97 -7.48
N PHE A 150 -0.73 5.96 -6.89
CA PHE A 150 -0.58 5.87 -5.44
C PHE A 150 -1.04 7.14 -4.72
N PHE A 151 -0.85 8.33 -5.31
CA PHE A 151 -1.44 9.57 -4.81
C PHE A 151 -2.96 9.46 -4.72
N LEU A 152 -3.63 9.06 -5.80
CA LEU A 152 -5.08 8.90 -5.85
C LEU A 152 -5.57 7.82 -4.86
N GLN A 153 -4.84 6.71 -4.78
CA GLN A 153 -5.17 5.61 -3.88
C GLN A 153 -5.10 6.06 -2.43
N ASN A 154 -4.04 6.78 -2.01
CA ASN A 154 -3.89 7.20 -0.63
C ASN A 154 -4.78 8.38 -0.25
N LEU A 155 -5.10 9.24 -1.19
CA LEU A 155 -6.10 10.29 -1.01
C LEU A 155 -7.43 9.69 -0.51
N VAL A 156 -7.90 8.63 -1.15
CA VAL A 156 -9.14 7.97 -0.79
C VAL A 156 -8.99 7.12 0.49
N SER A 157 -7.87 6.41 0.64
CA SER A 157 -7.55 5.63 1.83
C SER A 157 -7.58 6.48 3.10
N THR A 158 -6.91 7.64 3.06
CA THR A 158 -6.85 8.56 4.19
C THR A 158 -8.22 9.10 4.55
N ALA A 159 -9.01 9.49 3.54
CA ALA A 159 -10.38 9.94 3.76
C ALA A 159 -11.22 8.85 4.43
N LEU A 160 -11.14 7.61 3.97
CA LEU A 160 -11.89 6.50 4.56
C LEU A 160 -11.40 6.20 5.99
N SER A 161 -10.09 6.08 6.19
CA SER A 161 -9.50 5.66 7.47
C SER A 161 -9.74 6.64 8.61
N TYR A 162 -9.53 7.93 8.37
CA TYR A 162 -9.71 8.95 9.42
C TYR A 162 -11.17 9.28 9.68
N PHE A 163 -12.02 9.20 8.67
CA PHE A 163 -13.39 9.64 8.78
C PHE A 163 -14.39 8.50 8.97
N LEU A 164 -13.95 7.23 8.85
CA LEU A 164 -14.85 6.09 9.04
C LEU A 164 -15.58 6.13 10.40
N PRO A 165 -14.93 6.37 11.55
CA PRO A 165 -15.65 6.50 12.84
C PRO A 165 -16.66 7.66 12.84
N ILE A 166 -16.31 8.79 12.20
CA ILE A 166 -17.18 9.97 12.10
C ILE A 166 -18.38 9.67 11.20
N ILE A 167 -18.18 8.96 10.08
CA ILE A 167 -19.25 8.54 9.18
C ILE A 167 -20.21 7.59 9.90
N LEU A 168 -19.69 6.65 10.68
CA LEU A 168 -20.51 5.74 11.49
C LEU A 168 -21.30 6.48 12.58
N GLN A 169 -20.70 7.45 13.23
CA GLN A 169 -21.36 8.23 14.28
C GLN A 169 -22.38 9.22 13.69
N SER A 170 -21.94 10.14 12.86
CA SER A 170 -22.77 11.25 12.36
C SER A 170 -23.62 10.87 11.15
N GLY A 171 -23.13 9.94 10.32
CA GLY A 171 -23.82 9.52 9.10
C GLY A 171 -24.78 8.35 9.30
N MET A 172 -24.53 7.49 10.29
CA MET A 172 -25.31 6.28 10.54
C MET A 172 -25.98 6.25 11.92
N GLY A 173 -25.71 7.26 12.78
CA GLY A 173 -26.36 7.41 14.09
C GLY A 173 -25.88 6.46 15.18
N PHE A 174 -24.70 5.84 15.03
CA PHE A 174 -24.13 5.00 16.08
C PHE A 174 -23.53 5.84 17.21
N SER A 175 -23.54 5.31 18.44
CA SER A 175 -22.82 5.96 19.56
C SER A 175 -21.29 5.95 19.30
N GLN A 176 -20.57 6.90 19.90
CA GLN A 176 -19.12 7.03 19.72
C GLN A 176 -18.37 5.71 19.97
N ASN A 177 -18.68 5.03 21.07
CA ASN A 177 -18.06 3.75 21.44
C ASN A 177 -18.34 2.65 20.41
N LYS A 178 -19.59 2.55 19.95
CA LYS A 178 -19.96 1.59 18.89
C LYS A 178 -19.28 1.92 17.57
N SER A 179 -19.14 3.19 17.22
CA SER A 179 -18.51 3.63 15.97
C SER A 179 -17.03 3.24 15.90
N ILE A 180 -16.29 3.32 16.99
CA ILE A 180 -14.88 2.91 17.04
C ILE A 180 -14.75 1.40 16.87
N ILE A 181 -15.56 0.61 17.57
CA ILE A 181 -15.53 -0.85 17.44
C ILE A 181 -15.99 -1.29 16.05
N LEU A 182 -17.07 -0.72 15.54
CA LEU A 182 -17.60 -1.02 14.21
C LEU A 182 -16.67 -0.59 13.09
N ALA A 183 -15.80 0.42 13.31
CA ALA A 183 -14.79 0.82 12.34
C ALA A 183 -13.64 -0.21 12.23
N ALA A 184 -13.35 -0.97 13.27
CA ALA A 184 -12.30 -1.99 13.24
C ALA A 184 -12.68 -3.25 12.44
N ILE A 185 -13.96 -3.64 12.44
CA ILE A 185 -14.43 -4.88 11.81
C ILE A 185 -14.15 -4.93 10.31
N PRO A 186 -14.43 -3.87 9.50
CA PRO A 186 -14.10 -3.84 8.08
C PRO A 186 -12.60 -4.04 7.78
N TYR A 187 -11.71 -3.57 8.66
CA TYR A 187 -10.27 -3.79 8.49
C TYR A 187 -9.86 -5.23 8.72
N TYR A 188 -10.41 -5.93 9.72
CA TYR A 188 -10.18 -7.37 9.89
C TYR A 188 -10.74 -8.18 8.71
N TYR A 189 -11.93 -7.82 8.24
CA TYR A 189 -12.51 -8.43 7.04
C TYR A 189 -11.61 -8.26 5.81
N ALA A 190 -11.00 -7.09 5.64
CA ALA A 190 -10.21 -6.74 4.46
C ALA A 190 -8.98 -7.66 4.24
N VAL A 191 -8.52 -8.35 5.28
CA VAL A 191 -7.45 -9.34 5.19
C VAL A 191 -7.81 -10.47 4.22
N LEU A 192 -9.07 -10.92 4.20
CA LEU A 192 -9.49 -12.01 3.30
C LEU A 192 -9.45 -11.60 1.82
N PRO A 193 -10.15 -10.52 1.39
CA PRO A 193 -10.12 -10.12 -0.01
C PRO A 193 -8.73 -9.73 -0.51
N VAL A 194 -7.86 -9.14 0.31
CA VAL A 194 -6.49 -8.80 -0.12
C VAL A 194 -5.66 -10.04 -0.42
N LEU A 195 -5.72 -11.06 0.41
CA LEU A 195 -4.99 -12.31 0.18
C LEU A 195 -5.54 -13.07 -1.04
N ILE A 196 -6.87 -13.16 -1.17
CA ILE A 196 -7.52 -13.85 -2.29
C ILE A 196 -7.20 -13.15 -3.61
N SER A 197 -7.42 -11.83 -3.70
CA SER A 197 -7.18 -11.07 -4.93
C SER A 197 -5.71 -11.10 -5.36
N SER A 198 -4.80 -11.05 -4.38
CA SER A 198 -3.36 -11.10 -4.66
C SER A 198 -2.91 -12.47 -5.13
N ARG A 199 -3.45 -13.54 -4.55
CA ARG A 199 -3.19 -14.90 -5.03
C ARG A 199 -3.68 -15.13 -6.45
N VAL A 200 -4.84 -14.58 -6.78
CA VAL A 200 -5.40 -14.63 -8.15
C VAL A 200 -4.51 -13.84 -9.10
N GLY A 201 -4.11 -12.62 -8.72
CA GLY A 201 -3.25 -11.76 -9.52
C GLY A 201 -1.90 -12.39 -9.84
N ASP A 202 -1.25 -13.01 -8.85
CA ASP A 202 0.05 -13.67 -9.04
C ASP A 202 -0.11 -14.98 -9.85
N ARG A 203 -1.08 -15.84 -9.50
CA ARG A 203 -1.26 -17.14 -10.16
C ARG A 203 -1.55 -17.02 -11.66
N TYR A 204 -2.32 -16.02 -12.06
CA TYR A 204 -2.73 -15.85 -13.46
C TYR A 204 -1.96 -14.74 -14.18
N GLY A 205 -1.09 -14.00 -13.50
CA GLY A 205 -0.34 -12.87 -14.06
C GLY A 205 -1.22 -11.69 -14.51
N ILE A 206 -2.48 -11.60 -14.03
CA ILE A 206 -3.50 -10.63 -14.45
C ILE A 206 -3.62 -9.46 -13.48
N ARG A 207 -2.57 -8.68 -13.32
CA ARG A 207 -2.54 -7.60 -12.31
C ARG A 207 -3.41 -6.41 -12.67
N GLY A 208 -3.37 -5.97 -13.93
CA GLY A 208 -4.23 -4.89 -14.42
C GLY A 208 -5.72 -5.18 -14.24
N PRO A 209 -6.24 -6.32 -14.71
CA PRO A 209 -7.63 -6.71 -14.48
C PRO A 209 -8.03 -6.79 -13.00
N VAL A 210 -7.14 -7.24 -12.10
CA VAL A 210 -7.40 -7.25 -10.66
C VAL A 210 -7.54 -5.83 -10.10
N ILE A 211 -6.67 -4.89 -10.53
CA ILE A 211 -6.77 -3.47 -10.15
C ILE A 211 -8.11 -2.89 -10.61
N VAL A 212 -8.49 -3.14 -11.87
CA VAL A 212 -9.76 -2.66 -12.44
C VAL A 212 -10.96 -3.22 -11.67
N PHE A 213 -10.95 -4.51 -11.34
CA PHE A 213 -12.01 -5.13 -10.53
C PHE A 213 -12.11 -4.49 -9.15
N ASN A 214 -10.97 -4.30 -8.45
CA ASN A 214 -10.95 -3.64 -7.15
C ASN A 214 -11.45 -2.20 -7.24
N CYS A 215 -11.11 -1.46 -8.31
CA CYS A 215 -11.62 -0.11 -8.54
C CYS A 215 -13.13 -0.10 -8.74
N PHE A 216 -13.71 -1.06 -9.46
CA PHE A 216 -15.18 -1.18 -9.58
C PHE A 216 -15.83 -1.47 -8.23
N CYS A 217 -15.25 -2.35 -7.42
CA CYS A 217 -15.73 -2.60 -6.05
C CYS A 217 -15.68 -1.34 -5.20
N LEU A 218 -14.61 -0.53 -5.33
CA LEU A 218 -14.47 0.75 -4.65
C LEU A 218 -15.54 1.76 -5.09
N ILE A 219 -15.75 1.91 -6.39
CA ILE A 219 -16.81 2.78 -6.94
C ILE A 219 -18.18 2.37 -6.43
N ALA A 220 -18.49 1.07 -6.44
CA ALA A 220 -19.74 0.54 -5.90
C ALA A 220 -19.85 0.79 -4.39
N GLY A 221 -18.80 0.51 -3.61
CA GLY A 221 -18.76 0.73 -2.17
C GLY A 221 -18.97 2.19 -1.78
N PHE A 222 -18.29 3.13 -2.44
CA PHE A 222 -18.51 4.57 -2.24
C PHE A 222 -19.88 5.03 -2.76
N GLY A 223 -20.38 4.45 -3.84
CA GLY A 223 -21.73 4.69 -4.32
C GLY A 223 -22.78 4.31 -3.26
N MET A 224 -22.64 3.12 -2.67
CA MET A 224 -23.53 2.68 -1.57
C MET A 224 -23.40 3.60 -0.35
N LEU A 225 -22.20 4.01 0.00
CA LEU A 225 -21.92 4.86 1.16
C LEU A 225 -22.52 6.26 1.02
N GLY A 226 -22.47 6.86 -0.17
CA GLY A 226 -22.94 8.22 -0.43
C GLY A 226 -24.41 8.33 -0.83
N PHE A 227 -24.97 7.32 -1.49
CA PHE A 227 -26.31 7.42 -2.11
C PHE A 227 -27.35 6.48 -1.51
N ALA A 228 -26.95 5.39 -0.81
CA ALA A 228 -27.96 4.50 -0.19
C ALA A 228 -28.65 5.18 0.99
N GLU A 229 -29.95 4.96 1.11
CA GLU A 229 -30.75 5.49 2.21
C GLU A 229 -30.68 4.61 3.46
N GLN A 230 -30.59 3.30 3.27
CA GLN A 230 -30.54 2.33 4.36
C GLN A 230 -29.17 2.28 5.02
N VAL A 231 -29.12 2.39 6.35
CA VAL A 231 -27.87 2.32 7.15
C VAL A 231 -27.13 1.01 6.90
N THR A 232 -27.85 -0.11 6.80
CA THR A 232 -27.25 -1.42 6.54
C THR A 232 -26.55 -1.45 5.18
N ALA A 233 -27.15 -0.91 4.12
CA ALA A 233 -26.55 -0.84 2.80
C ALA A 233 -25.28 0.03 2.80
N ARG A 234 -25.32 1.17 3.50
CA ARG A 234 -24.15 2.04 3.68
C ARG A 234 -23.03 1.31 4.41
N TYR A 235 -23.35 0.55 5.46
CA TYR A 235 -22.35 -0.21 6.21
C TYR A 235 -21.74 -1.37 5.37
N VAL A 236 -22.55 -2.05 4.56
CA VAL A 236 -22.03 -3.01 3.55
C VAL A 236 -21.09 -2.31 2.56
N GLY A 237 -21.44 -1.10 2.13
CA GLY A 237 -20.57 -0.26 1.29
C GLY A 237 -19.20 0.00 1.93
N VAL A 238 -19.14 0.19 3.25
CA VAL A 238 -17.87 0.33 3.99
C VAL A 238 -17.02 -0.93 3.89
N PHE A 239 -17.62 -2.13 4.07
CA PHE A 239 -16.88 -3.39 3.93
C PHE A 239 -16.31 -3.55 2.51
N LEU A 240 -17.15 -3.29 1.52
CA LEU A 240 -16.76 -3.40 0.12
C LEU A 240 -15.63 -2.41 -0.21
N ALA A 241 -15.76 -1.16 0.21
CA ALA A 241 -14.74 -0.14 -0.01
C ALA A 241 -13.43 -0.47 0.72
N THR A 242 -13.49 -0.87 2.01
CA THR A 242 -12.29 -1.20 2.80
C THR A 242 -11.56 -2.42 2.24
N GLY A 243 -12.27 -3.50 1.93
CA GLY A 243 -11.67 -4.69 1.34
C GLY A 243 -11.04 -4.43 -0.02
N ALA A 244 -11.71 -3.66 -0.85
CA ALA A 244 -11.25 -3.36 -2.20
C ALA A 244 -10.07 -2.37 -2.21
N TYR A 245 -10.03 -1.34 -1.35
CA TYR A 245 -8.90 -0.40 -1.34
C TYR A 245 -7.59 -1.06 -0.90
N VAL A 246 -7.67 -1.96 0.08
CA VAL A 246 -6.49 -2.70 0.54
C VAL A 246 -6.01 -3.67 -0.52
N SER A 247 -6.93 -4.40 -1.14
CA SER A 247 -6.62 -5.29 -2.26
C SER A 247 -6.00 -4.53 -3.43
N ASN A 248 -6.49 -3.33 -3.71
CA ASN A 248 -5.96 -2.47 -4.77
C ASN A 248 -4.55 -1.97 -4.44
N TRP A 249 -4.27 -1.64 -3.18
CA TRP A 249 -2.93 -1.27 -2.71
C TRP A 249 -1.90 -2.37 -3.00
N ALA A 250 -2.19 -3.61 -2.60
CA ALA A 250 -1.32 -4.75 -2.86
C ALA A 250 -1.14 -5.01 -4.37
N ALA A 251 -2.23 -4.90 -5.16
CA ALA A 251 -2.20 -5.06 -6.60
C ALA A 251 -1.36 -3.99 -7.30
N LEU A 252 -1.47 -2.72 -6.90
CA LEU A 252 -0.66 -1.62 -7.43
C LEU A 252 0.83 -1.80 -7.13
N ASN A 253 1.19 -2.25 -5.92
CA ASN A 253 2.58 -2.57 -5.58
C ASN A 253 3.12 -3.71 -6.43
N GLY A 254 2.36 -4.80 -6.57
CA GLY A 254 2.71 -5.91 -7.44
C GLY A 254 2.85 -5.47 -8.91
N TYR A 255 1.95 -4.63 -9.40
CA TYR A 255 1.97 -4.10 -10.76
C TYR A 255 3.19 -3.21 -11.01
N GLN A 256 3.52 -2.32 -10.07
CA GLN A 256 4.73 -1.50 -10.11
C GLN A 256 6.00 -2.38 -10.10
N ALA A 257 6.12 -3.28 -9.12
CA ALA A 257 7.30 -4.10 -8.93
C ALA A 257 7.61 -5.00 -10.14
N SER A 258 6.58 -5.42 -10.87
CA SER A 258 6.73 -6.28 -12.06
C SER A 258 7.08 -5.53 -13.32
N ASN A 259 6.72 -4.26 -13.42
CA ASN A 259 6.89 -3.46 -14.62
C ASN A 259 8.06 -2.47 -14.55
N ILE A 260 8.73 -2.40 -13.39
CA ILE A 260 9.92 -1.58 -13.19
C ILE A 260 11.11 -2.50 -12.96
N THR A 261 12.10 -2.44 -13.86
CA THR A 261 13.35 -3.20 -13.78
C THR A 261 14.54 -2.27 -13.59
N GLY A 262 15.64 -2.82 -13.10
CA GLY A 262 16.83 -2.07 -12.75
C GLY A 262 16.80 -1.51 -11.32
N GLN A 263 17.90 -1.74 -10.59
CA GLN A 263 18.01 -1.40 -9.16
C GLN A 263 17.67 0.07 -8.88
N TRP A 264 18.32 1.00 -9.59
CA TRP A 264 18.13 2.44 -9.38
C TRP A 264 16.74 2.92 -9.77
N LYS A 265 16.19 2.35 -10.85
CA LYS A 265 14.84 2.68 -11.29
C LYS A 265 13.79 2.24 -10.28
N ARG A 266 13.95 1.05 -9.69
CA ARG A 266 13.08 0.56 -8.60
C ARG A 266 13.17 1.46 -7.38
N ALA A 267 14.39 1.82 -6.95
CA ALA A 267 14.61 2.70 -5.81
C ALA A 267 13.98 4.10 -6.03
N VAL A 268 14.23 4.72 -7.18
CA VAL A 268 13.66 6.03 -7.53
C VAL A 268 12.13 5.97 -7.61
N THR A 269 11.59 4.91 -8.23
CA THR A 269 10.14 4.75 -8.35
C THR A 269 9.51 4.54 -6.97
N ALA A 270 10.09 3.70 -6.12
CA ALA A 270 9.59 3.48 -4.75
C ALA A 270 9.62 4.77 -3.92
N ALA A 271 10.69 5.56 -4.01
CA ALA A 271 10.79 6.84 -3.33
C ALA A 271 9.75 7.85 -3.85
N SER A 272 9.60 7.98 -5.18
CA SER A 272 8.63 8.88 -5.81
C SER A 272 7.19 8.49 -5.46
N VAL A 273 6.87 7.20 -5.49
CA VAL A 273 5.59 6.65 -5.08
C VAL A 273 5.31 6.97 -3.61
N THR A 274 6.28 6.77 -2.71
CA THR A 274 6.12 7.09 -1.29
C THR A 274 5.89 8.57 -1.05
N ALA A 275 6.62 9.44 -1.76
CA ALA A 275 6.42 10.89 -1.66
C ALA A 275 5.02 11.30 -2.14
N CYS A 276 4.59 10.81 -3.31
CA CYS A 276 3.25 11.10 -3.85
C CYS A 276 2.14 10.49 -2.99
N ASN A 277 2.38 9.32 -2.41
CA ASN A 277 1.50 8.70 -1.42
C ASN A 277 1.31 9.63 -0.21
N GLY A 278 2.38 10.17 0.35
CA GLY A 278 2.31 11.17 1.44
C GLY A 278 1.49 12.40 1.05
N LEU A 279 1.71 12.96 -0.15
CA LEU A 279 0.91 14.07 -0.68
C LEU A 279 -0.57 13.70 -0.83
N GLY A 280 -0.88 12.46 -1.27
CA GLY A 280 -2.24 11.94 -1.33
C GLY A 280 -2.89 11.91 0.06
N GLY A 281 -2.15 11.49 1.09
CA GLY A 281 -2.63 11.53 2.48
C GLY A 281 -2.97 12.92 2.98
N VAL A 282 -2.11 13.91 2.68
CA VAL A 282 -2.39 15.32 2.99
C VAL A 282 -3.66 15.78 2.26
N ALA A 283 -3.77 15.55 0.95
CA ALA A 283 -4.94 15.94 0.16
C ALA A 283 -6.22 15.25 0.66
N GLY A 284 -6.14 13.95 1.03
CA GLY A 284 -7.25 13.16 1.54
C GLY A 284 -7.87 13.71 2.82
N SER A 285 -7.07 14.41 3.64
CA SER A 285 -7.56 15.03 4.88
C SER A 285 -8.49 16.23 4.61
N PHE A 286 -8.48 16.82 3.44
CA PHE A 286 -9.30 17.98 3.09
C PHE A 286 -10.58 17.65 2.32
N ILE A 287 -10.73 16.43 1.82
CA ILE A 287 -11.90 16.09 1.00
C ILE A 287 -13.15 15.77 1.81
N VAL A 288 -13.00 15.39 3.09
CA VAL A 288 -14.13 15.11 3.97
C VAL A 288 -14.51 16.38 4.73
N LYS A 289 -15.61 16.99 4.31
CA LYS A 289 -16.12 18.22 4.89
C LYS A 289 -17.24 17.90 5.89
N GLN A 290 -17.09 18.32 7.15
CA GLN A 290 -18.08 18.05 8.21
C GLN A 290 -19.45 18.69 7.93
N ASN A 291 -19.50 19.82 7.19
CA ASN A 291 -20.74 20.50 6.82
C ASN A 291 -21.54 19.72 5.75
N GLU A 292 -20.98 18.68 5.14
CA GLU A 292 -21.68 17.80 4.20
C GLU A 292 -22.30 16.54 4.85
N ALA A 293 -22.19 16.41 6.20
CA ALA A 293 -22.84 15.31 6.90
C ALA A 293 -24.35 15.32 6.63
N PRO A 294 -25.02 14.18 6.49
CA PRO A 294 -24.52 12.82 6.72
C PRO A 294 -23.99 12.09 5.45
N ARG A 295 -24.01 12.72 4.27
CA ARG A 295 -23.79 12.03 2.98
C ARG A 295 -22.39 12.24 2.40
N TYR A 296 -21.65 13.28 2.81
CA TYR A 296 -20.27 13.58 2.37
C TYR A 296 -20.08 13.50 0.85
N HIS A 297 -20.92 14.23 0.09
CA HIS A 297 -20.97 14.16 -1.37
C HIS A 297 -19.61 14.46 -2.04
N THR A 298 -18.88 15.47 -1.53
CA THR A 298 -17.55 15.81 -2.08
C THR A 298 -16.56 14.65 -1.93
N ALA A 299 -16.51 14.02 -0.76
CA ALA A 299 -15.62 12.88 -0.53
C ALA A 299 -16.00 11.67 -1.40
N THR A 300 -17.29 11.39 -1.55
CA THR A 300 -17.79 10.31 -2.41
C THR A 300 -17.46 10.55 -3.88
N ALA A 301 -17.73 11.77 -4.40
CA ALA A 301 -17.48 12.13 -5.79
C ALA A 301 -15.97 12.07 -6.13
N ILE A 302 -15.11 12.61 -5.26
CA ILE A 302 -13.65 12.58 -5.44
C ILE A 302 -13.14 11.14 -5.38
N SER A 303 -13.66 10.31 -4.46
CA SER A 303 -13.27 8.90 -4.36
C SER A 303 -13.64 8.10 -5.61
N ILE A 304 -14.84 8.27 -6.12
CA ILE A 304 -15.28 7.64 -7.38
C ILE A 304 -14.43 8.14 -8.55
N GLY A 305 -14.23 9.46 -8.68
CA GLY A 305 -13.42 10.06 -9.74
C GLY A 305 -11.97 9.58 -9.71
N SER A 306 -11.38 9.45 -8.53
CA SER A 306 -10.02 8.92 -8.35
C SER A 306 -9.88 7.49 -8.88
N HIS A 307 -10.85 6.62 -8.62
CA HIS A 307 -10.79 5.24 -9.09
C HIS A 307 -11.09 5.10 -10.59
N ILE A 308 -11.93 5.98 -11.15
CA ILE A 308 -12.09 6.08 -12.61
C ILE A 308 -10.76 6.49 -13.27
N LEU A 309 -10.03 7.45 -12.70
CA LEU A 309 -8.72 7.86 -13.19
C LEU A 309 -7.69 6.72 -13.08
N ILE A 310 -7.68 5.96 -11.98
CA ILE A 310 -6.81 4.78 -11.84
C ILE A 310 -7.12 3.76 -12.94
N ILE A 311 -8.39 3.46 -13.21
CA ILE A 311 -8.80 2.55 -14.30
C ILE A 311 -8.28 3.07 -15.63
N ALA A 312 -8.42 4.35 -15.93
CA ALA A 312 -7.94 4.97 -17.16
C ALA A 312 -6.41 4.84 -17.32
N ILE A 313 -5.64 5.10 -16.25
CA ILE A 313 -4.17 4.98 -16.28
C ILE A 313 -3.76 3.52 -16.47
N VAL A 314 -4.39 2.57 -15.77
CA VAL A 314 -4.12 1.13 -15.93
C VAL A 314 -4.44 0.68 -17.34
N ALA A 315 -5.53 1.13 -17.94
CA ALA A 315 -5.88 0.83 -19.32
C ALA A 315 -4.83 1.39 -20.31
N LEU A 316 -4.40 2.62 -20.13
CA LEU A 316 -3.33 3.25 -20.93
C LEU A 316 -2.00 2.47 -20.80
N PHE A 317 -1.61 2.10 -19.58
CA PHE A 317 -0.40 1.31 -19.35
C PHE A 317 -0.53 -0.09 -19.95
N SER A 318 -1.68 -0.74 -19.82
CA SER A 318 -1.92 -2.06 -20.43
C SER A 318 -1.81 -2.01 -21.94
N CYS A 319 -2.37 -0.99 -22.60
CA CYS A 319 -2.23 -0.76 -24.04
C CYS A 319 -0.76 -0.54 -24.44
N PHE A 320 -0.06 0.30 -23.67
CA PHE A 320 1.37 0.58 -23.91
C PHE A 320 2.22 -0.69 -23.74
N PHE A 321 2.03 -1.43 -22.66
CA PHE A 321 2.77 -2.66 -22.36
C PHE A 321 2.48 -3.77 -23.38
N PHE A 322 1.23 -3.92 -23.79
CA PHE A 322 0.85 -4.84 -24.85
C PHE A 322 1.52 -4.50 -26.18
N ALA A 323 1.50 -3.22 -26.57
CA ALA A 323 2.16 -2.76 -27.79
C ALA A 323 3.69 -2.96 -27.72
N ALA A 324 4.32 -2.67 -26.57
CA ALA A 324 5.74 -2.87 -26.34
C ALA A 324 6.13 -4.35 -26.42
N ASN A 325 5.41 -5.24 -25.72
CA ASN A 325 5.62 -6.68 -25.79
C ASN A 325 5.45 -7.24 -27.23
N ARG A 326 4.46 -6.72 -27.97
CA ARG A 326 4.23 -7.12 -29.38
C ARG A 326 5.37 -6.67 -30.30
N ARG A 327 5.93 -5.46 -30.09
CA ARG A 327 7.09 -4.96 -30.86
C ARG A 327 8.32 -5.82 -30.61
N GLN A 328 8.57 -6.22 -29.35
CA GLN A 328 9.69 -7.09 -29.02
C GLN A 328 9.53 -8.49 -29.66
N LYS A 329 8.34 -9.09 -29.60
CA LYS A 329 8.06 -10.38 -30.28
C LYS A 329 8.32 -10.32 -31.77
N ARG A 330 8.23 -9.14 -32.41
CA ARG A 330 8.52 -8.92 -33.84
C ARG A 330 9.97 -8.51 -34.08
N GLY A 331 10.85 -8.53 -33.08
CA GLY A 331 12.26 -8.17 -33.22
C GLY A 331 12.54 -6.69 -33.52
N LYS A 332 11.53 -5.80 -33.34
CA LYS A 332 11.64 -4.37 -33.68
C LYS A 332 12.24 -3.50 -32.58
N SER A 333 12.23 -3.96 -31.33
CA SER A 333 12.86 -3.27 -30.20
C SER A 333 13.20 -4.28 -29.11
N LEU A 334 14.36 -4.12 -28.47
CA LEU A 334 14.68 -4.80 -27.23
C LEU A 334 14.09 -3.95 -26.09
N LEU A 335 13.32 -4.59 -25.21
CA LEU A 335 12.96 -4.02 -23.93
C LEU A 335 14.17 -4.07 -22.99
N GLU A 336 13.98 -3.87 -21.71
CA GLU A 336 15.04 -3.83 -20.69
C GLU A 336 15.85 -5.16 -20.55
N GLY A 337 15.49 -6.23 -21.32
CA GLY A 337 16.18 -7.51 -21.46
C GLY A 337 15.54 -8.37 -22.55
N LYS A 338 16.27 -9.39 -23.08
CA LYS A 338 15.76 -10.28 -24.15
C LYS A 338 14.49 -11.02 -23.72
N ASP A 339 14.44 -11.46 -22.46
CA ASP A 339 13.35 -12.26 -21.92
C ASP A 339 12.35 -11.45 -21.09
N PHE A 340 12.62 -10.15 -20.88
CA PHE A 340 11.72 -9.28 -20.14
C PHE A 340 10.40 -9.07 -20.90
N ARG A 341 9.29 -9.22 -20.18
CA ARG A 341 7.94 -8.91 -20.65
C ARG A 341 7.23 -8.05 -19.60
N TYR A 342 6.53 -7.03 -20.04
CA TYR A 342 5.63 -6.29 -19.19
C TYR A 342 4.41 -7.13 -18.85
N THR A 343 3.96 -7.03 -17.59
CA THR A 343 2.67 -7.59 -17.14
C THR A 343 1.59 -6.52 -17.29
N TYR A 344 0.40 -6.91 -17.74
CA TYR A 344 -0.75 -6.02 -17.99
C TYR A 344 -2.03 -6.58 -17.41
#